data_4304a506b2af5214e1be46ff38a6e19b
#
_entry.id   4304a506b2af5214e1be46ff38a6e19b
#
_cell.length_a   1.000
_cell.length_b   1.000
_cell.length_c   1.000
_cell.angle_alpha   90.00
_cell.angle_beta   90.00
_cell.angle_gamma   90.00
#
_symmetry.space_group_name_H-M   'P 1'
#
loop_
_entity.id
_entity.type
_entity.pdbx_description
1 polymer ?
#
loop_
_entity_poly.entity_id
_entity_poly.type
_entity_poly.pdbx_seq_one_letter_code
_entity_poly.pdbx_strand_id
1 'polypeptide(L)'
;VANSPLCRGDSTISNLRDAVNRIGMFTVGELVVCFSLKDLFNANSPRLRERFGELVIEAVRIGATASVIATRVNGVAADQALVAGLLSNIGAYVVLERLSQQPQLLKDATRVERTLAAYTARLSKVICRHWQLGDGVVEAVGHVTDWSYEVEGVARLAEVVICARYHSLISLRKARQLPRPETIKAMRILGTAVTPELSMDIIREARARIDALQQALT
;
A
#
# COMPACT_ATOMS: atom_id res chain seq x y z
N VAL A 1 12.96 2.38 -14.95
CA VAL A 1 12.92 2.91 -13.57
C VAL A 1 14.27 3.55 -13.22
N ALA A 2 15.44 2.87 -13.30
CA ALA A 2 16.73 3.43 -12.90
C ALA A 2 17.13 4.74 -13.61
N ASN A 3 16.65 4.94 -14.84
CA ASN A 3 16.84 6.16 -15.64
C ASN A 3 15.61 7.10 -15.62
N SER A 4 14.59 6.80 -14.81
CA SER A 4 13.44 7.69 -14.65
C SER A 4 13.82 8.96 -13.87
N PRO A 5 13.05 10.04 -13.99
CA PRO A 5 13.34 11.30 -13.28
C PRO A 5 13.49 11.12 -11.76
N LEU A 6 12.83 10.11 -11.19
CA LEU A 6 12.84 9.82 -9.75
C LEU A 6 14.18 9.23 -9.26
N CYS A 7 14.83 8.41 -10.11
CA CYS A 7 16.07 7.71 -9.79
C CYS A 7 17.26 8.24 -10.60
N ARG A 8 17.05 9.32 -11.37
CA ARG A 8 18.06 9.88 -12.27
C ARG A 8 19.20 10.49 -11.47
N GLY A 9 20.40 9.93 -11.63
CA GLY A 9 21.65 10.57 -11.24
C GLY A 9 22.29 11.30 -12.44
N ASP A 10 23.51 11.78 -12.28
CA ASP A 10 24.25 12.55 -13.29
C ASP A 10 24.61 11.80 -14.56
N SER A 11 24.41 10.48 -14.60
CA SER A 11 24.74 9.61 -15.75
C SER A 11 23.61 8.65 -16.07
N THR A 12 23.46 8.36 -17.37
CA THR A 12 22.53 7.31 -17.85
C THR A 12 23.11 5.92 -17.55
N ILE A 13 22.32 5.04 -16.97
CA ILE A 13 22.68 3.67 -16.67
C ILE A 13 22.36 2.78 -17.87
N SER A 14 23.32 1.95 -18.26
CA SER A 14 23.21 1.01 -19.37
C SER A 14 23.31 -0.46 -18.97
N ASN A 15 23.62 -0.76 -17.71
CA ASN A 15 23.71 -2.15 -17.24
C ASN A 15 22.88 -2.38 -15.96
N LEU A 16 22.55 -3.66 -15.72
CA LEU A 16 21.68 -4.08 -14.64
C LEU A 16 22.31 -3.86 -13.26
N ARG A 17 23.62 -4.09 -13.12
CA ARG A 17 24.31 -3.93 -11.82
C ARG A 17 24.24 -2.49 -11.34
N ASP A 18 24.53 -1.53 -12.21
CA ASP A 18 24.49 -0.11 -11.88
C ASP A 18 23.04 0.35 -11.65
N ALA A 19 22.07 -0.24 -12.37
CA ALA A 19 20.67 -0.01 -12.12
C ALA A 19 20.27 -0.45 -10.71
N VAL A 20 20.66 -1.67 -10.30
CA VAL A 20 20.39 -2.18 -8.96
C VAL A 20 21.11 -1.35 -7.89
N ASN A 21 22.36 -0.95 -8.12
CA ASN A 21 23.10 -0.11 -7.18
C ASN A 21 22.46 1.27 -7.01
N ARG A 22 21.93 1.86 -8.09
CA ARG A 22 21.27 3.18 -8.05
C ARG A 22 19.91 3.13 -7.38
N ILE A 23 19.11 2.11 -7.70
CA ILE A 23 17.74 1.96 -7.17
C ILE A 23 17.77 1.37 -5.76
N GLY A 24 18.79 0.58 -5.46
CA GLY A 24 18.88 -0.25 -4.26
C GLY A 24 18.24 -1.64 -4.47
N MET A 25 18.87 -2.68 -3.93
CA MET A 25 18.39 -4.07 -4.04
C MET A 25 16.96 -4.21 -3.51
N PHE A 26 16.62 -3.46 -2.47
CA PHE A 26 15.32 -3.49 -1.85
C PHE A 26 14.23 -2.94 -2.79
N THR A 27 14.44 -1.76 -3.38
CA THR A 27 13.50 -1.17 -4.36
C THR A 27 13.34 -2.04 -5.60
N VAL A 28 14.39 -2.77 -5.99
CA VAL A 28 14.28 -3.78 -7.07
C VAL A 28 13.32 -4.89 -6.66
N GLY A 29 13.43 -5.39 -5.42
CA GLY A 29 12.48 -6.37 -4.87
C GLY A 29 11.03 -5.86 -4.88
N GLU A 30 10.82 -4.61 -4.48
CA GLU A 30 9.52 -3.94 -4.53
C GLU A 30 8.92 -3.89 -5.94
N LEU A 31 9.74 -3.48 -6.91
CA LEU A 31 9.32 -3.44 -8.32
C LEU A 31 8.99 -4.85 -8.85
N VAL A 32 9.77 -5.86 -8.48
CA VAL A 32 9.48 -7.25 -8.84
C VAL A 32 8.13 -7.68 -8.28
N VAL A 33 7.85 -7.38 -7.01
CA VAL A 33 6.54 -7.66 -6.41
C VAL A 33 5.42 -6.92 -7.17
N CYS A 34 5.59 -5.63 -7.47
CA CYS A 34 4.62 -4.85 -8.23
C CYS A 34 4.34 -5.43 -9.62
N PHE A 35 5.40 -5.81 -10.37
CA PHE A 35 5.26 -6.42 -11.69
C PHE A 35 4.63 -7.81 -11.62
N SER A 36 5.03 -8.64 -10.64
CA SER A 36 4.43 -9.96 -10.43
C SER A 36 2.94 -9.86 -10.11
N LEU A 37 2.55 -8.84 -9.34
CA LEU A 37 1.14 -8.55 -9.08
C LEU A 37 0.40 -8.19 -10.39
N LYS A 38 0.99 -7.35 -11.23
CA LYS A 38 0.39 -6.97 -12.53
C LYS A 38 0.15 -8.18 -13.43
N ASP A 39 1.08 -9.11 -13.50
CA ASP A 39 0.99 -10.32 -14.33
C ASP A 39 0.00 -11.35 -13.80
N LEU A 40 -0.14 -11.46 -12.47
CA LEU A 40 -1.15 -12.31 -11.83
C LEU A 40 -2.60 -11.90 -12.15
N PHE A 41 -2.81 -10.65 -12.64
CA PHE A 41 -4.14 -10.04 -12.77
C PHE A 41 -4.63 -9.90 -14.21
N ASN A 42 -4.20 -10.77 -15.12
CA ASN A 42 -4.80 -10.93 -16.43
C ASN A 42 -6.22 -11.54 -16.31
N ALA A 43 -7.12 -10.74 -15.73
CA ALA A 43 -8.51 -11.16 -15.58
C ALA A 43 -9.22 -11.27 -16.93
N ASN A 44 -9.90 -12.37 -17.15
CA ASN A 44 -10.69 -12.64 -18.37
C ASN A 44 -11.92 -11.71 -18.52
N SER A 45 -12.27 -10.94 -17.48
CA SER A 45 -13.41 -10.01 -17.46
C SER A 45 -12.96 -8.55 -17.40
N PRO A 46 -13.46 -7.65 -18.27
CA PRO A 46 -13.16 -6.22 -18.22
C PRO A 46 -13.46 -5.59 -16.86
N ARG A 47 -14.55 -5.97 -16.21
CA ARG A 47 -14.98 -5.45 -14.90
C ARG A 47 -14.00 -5.85 -13.78
N LEU A 48 -13.45 -7.05 -13.85
CA LEU A 48 -12.43 -7.50 -12.89
C LEU A 48 -11.11 -6.77 -13.13
N ARG A 49 -10.71 -6.54 -14.38
CA ARG A 49 -9.51 -5.77 -14.71
C ARG A 49 -9.58 -4.34 -14.17
N GLU A 50 -10.73 -3.69 -14.32
CA GLU A 50 -10.98 -2.36 -13.75
C GLU A 50 -10.81 -2.40 -12.21
N ARG A 51 -11.45 -3.36 -11.55
CA ARG A 51 -11.37 -3.49 -10.09
C ARG A 51 -9.96 -3.81 -9.59
N PHE A 52 -9.24 -4.66 -10.31
CA PHE A 52 -7.82 -4.91 -10.02
C PHE A 52 -6.97 -3.65 -10.19
N GLY A 53 -7.20 -2.88 -11.26
CA GLY A 53 -6.54 -1.60 -11.46
C GLY A 53 -6.77 -0.62 -10.29
N GLU A 54 -7.98 -0.53 -9.77
CA GLU A 54 -8.29 0.27 -8.59
C GLU A 54 -7.50 -0.18 -7.35
N LEU A 55 -7.40 -1.50 -7.13
CA LEU A 55 -6.64 -2.06 -6.00
C LEU A 55 -5.14 -1.77 -6.12
N VAL A 56 -4.57 -1.86 -7.34
CA VAL A 56 -3.16 -1.48 -7.58
C VAL A 56 -2.94 0.00 -7.26
N ILE A 57 -3.81 0.87 -7.77
CA ILE A 57 -3.72 2.31 -7.51
C ILE A 57 -3.81 2.60 -6.00
N GLU A 58 -4.72 1.94 -5.29
CA GLU A 58 -4.85 2.08 -3.84
C GLU A 58 -3.58 1.60 -3.11
N ALA A 59 -3.05 0.43 -3.48
CA ALA A 59 -1.84 -0.13 -2.89
C ALA A 59 -0.62 0.79 -3.09
N VAL A 60 -0.43 1.32 -4.31
CA VAL A 60 0.64 2.28 -4.63
C VAL A 60 0.50 3.55 -3.77
N ARG A 61 -0.72 4.07 -3.62
CA ARG A 61 -0.97 5.25 -2.77
C ARG A 61 -0.64 4.97 -1.30
N ILE A 62 -1.08 3.83 -0.78
CA ILE A 62 -0.78 3.43 0.61
C ILE A 62 0.73 3.27 0.78
N GLY A 63 1.42 2.55 -0.11
CA GLY A 63 2.86 2.33 -0.03
C GLY A 63 3.66 3.64 -0.07
N ALA A 64 3.40 4.48 -1.08
CA ALA A 64 4.07 5.78 -1.21
C ALA A 64 3.85 6.67 0.02
N THR A 65 2.60 6.74 0.52
CA THR A 65 2.27 7.52 1.71
C THR A 65 2.94 6.94 2.96
N ALA A 66 2.95 5.62 3.11
CA ALA A 66 3.61 4.94 4.23
C ALA A 66 5.11 5.24 4.27
N SER A 67 5.77 5.21 3.11
CA SER A 67 7.19 5.55 3.03
C SER A 67 7.48 7.01 3.41
N VAL A 68 6.60 7.96 3.09
CA VAL A 68 6.71 9.36 3.50
C VAL A 68 6.48 9.51 5.01
N ILE A 69 5.47 8.85 5.57
CA ILE A 69 5.21 8.88 7.01
C ILE A 69 6.39 8.27 7.78
N ALA A 70 6.95 7.15 7.31
CA ALA A 70 8.07 6.49 7.95
C ALA A 70 9.32 7.39 8.10
N THR A 71 9.54 8.34 7.16
CA THR A 71 10.65 9.31 7.32
C THR A 71 10.49 10.27 8.50
N ARG A 72 9.29 10.38 9.04
CA ARG A 72 8.94 11.22 10.20
C ARG A 72 8.82 10.44 11.51
N VAL A 73 8.97 9.11 11.45
CA VAL A 73 8.76 8.20 12.59
C VAL A 73 10.05 7.46 12.88
N ASN A 74 10.54 7.55 14.11
CA ASN A 74 11.76 6.84 14.50
C ASN A 74 11.50 5.32 14.57
N GLY A 75 12.49 4.55 14.10
CA GLY A 75 12.48 3.09 14.20
C GLY A 75 11.72 2.36 13.11
N VAL A 76 11.16 3.06 12.11
CA VAL A 76 10.49 2.45 10.96
C VAL A 76 11.23 2.79 9.66
N ALA A 77 11.68 1.79 8.94
CA ALA A 77 12.37 1.97 7.66
C ALA A 77 11.35 2.31 6.54
N ALA A 78 11.64 3.38 5.77
CA ALA A 78 10.74 3.90 4.74
C ALA A 78 10.50 2.89 3.60
N ASP A 79 11.48 2.08 3.30
CA ASP A 79 11.42 1.00 2.32
C ASP A 79 10.50 -0.14 2.78
N GLN A 80 10.62 -0.57 4.05
CA GLN A 80 9.69 -1.57 4.61
C GLN A 80 8.24 -1.04 4.63
N ALA A 81 8.06 0.24 4.91
CA ALA A 81 6.75 0.87 4.91
C ALA A 81 6.13 0.91 3.50
N LEU A 82 6.96 1.17 2.48
CA LEU A 82 6.52 1.10 1.08
C LEU A 82 6.04 -0.32 0.73
N VAL A 83 6.83 -1.35 1.03
CA VAL A 83 6.46 -2.76 0.75
C VAL A 83 5.18 -3.16 1.47
N ALA A 84 5.09 -2.89 2.76
CA ALA A 84 3.91 -3.25 3.54
C ALA A 84 2.65 -2.56 3.00
N GLY A 85 2.76 -1.30 2.56
CA GLY A 85 1.66 -0.58 1.93
C GLY A 85 1.27 -1.16 0.57
N LEU A 86 2.24 -1.51 -0.29
CA LEU A 86 1.99 -2.15 -1.58
C LEU A 86 1.30 -3.52 -1.43
N LEU A 87 1.65 -4.28 -0.41
CA LEU A 87 1.08 -5.60 -0.15
C LEU A 87 -0.21 -5.56 0.69
N SER A 88 -0.63 -4.40 1.14
CA SER A 88 -1.79 -4.25 2.03
C SER A 88 -3.09 -4.83 1.46
N ASN A 89 -3.26 -4.78 0.14
CA ASN A 89 -4.44 -5.25 -0.57
C ASN A 89 -4.25 -6.58 -1.31
N ILE A 90 -3.11 -7.28 -1.12
CA ILE A 90 -2.82 -8.52 -1.87
C ILE A 90 -3.91 -9.59 -1.69
N GLY A 91 -4.50 -9.69 -0.51
CA GLY A 91 -5.58 -10.63 -0.22
C GLY A 91 -6.88 -10.32 -0.97
N ALA A 92 -7.12 -9.06 -1.35
CA ALA A 92 -8.32 -8.68 -2.12
C ALA A 92 -8.35 -9.33 -3.51
N TYR A 93 -7.20 -9.53 -4.10
CA TYR A 93 -7.07 -10.19 -5.39
C TYR A 93 -7.56 -11.64 -5.32
N VAL A 94 -7.15 -12.37 -4.29
CA VAL A 94 -7.60 -13.75 -4.07
C VAL A 94 -9.11 -13.82 -3.86
N VAL A 95 -9.68 -12.84 -3.13
CA VAL A 95 -11.12 -12.74 -2.94
C VAL A 95 -11.84 -12.51 -4.27
N LEU A 96 -11.38 -11.54 -5.07
CA LEU A 96 -12.00 -11.23 -6.35
C LEU A 96 -11.85 -12.35 -7.36
N GLU A 97 -10.68 -12.99 -7.41
CA GLU A 97 -10.43 -14.17 -8.23
C GLU A 97 -11.44 -15.29 -7.89
N ARG A 98 -11.63 -15.56 -6.60
CA ARG A 98 -12.58 -16.57 -6.16
C ARG A 98 -14.03 -16.20 -6.48
N LEU A 99 -14.40 -14.94 -6.31
CA LEU A 99 -15.73 -14.45 -6.66
C LEU A 99 -15.98 -14.48 -8.17
N SER A 100 -14.94 -14.36 -9.00
CA SER A 100 -15.04 -14.40 -10.46
C SER A 100 -15.52 -15.75 -10.98
N GLN A 101 -15.25 -16.81 -10.25
CA GLN A 101 -15.71 -18.16 -10.56
C GLN A 101 -17.23 -18.34 -10.35
N GLN A 102 -17.90 -17.35 -9.71
CA GLN A 102 -19.32 -17.33 -9.43
C GLN A 102 -19.93 -15.99 -9.88
N PRO A 103 -20.20 -15.79 -11.18
CA PRO A 103 -20.59 -14.49 -11.75
C PRO A 103 -21.83 -13.85 -11.11
N GLN A 104 -22.75 -14.64 -10.56
CA GLN A 104 -23.92 -14.13 -9.86
C GLN A 104 -23.56 -13.39 -8.56
N LEU A 105 -22.45 -13.77 -7.89
CA LEU A 105 -22.01 -13.08 -6.67
C LEU A 105 -21.38 -11.73 -6.99
N LEU A 106 -20.76 -11.57 -8.17
CA LEU A 106 -20.20 -10.30 -8.61
C LEU A 106 -21.25 -9.24 -8.96
N LYS A 107 -22.52 -9.65 -9.17
CA LYS A 107 -23.62 -8.71 -9.45
C LYS A 107 -24.06 -7.96 -8.20
N ASP A 108 -23.87 -8.52 -7.03
CA ASP A 108 -24.19 -7.89 -5.74
C ASP A 108 -22.96 -7.14 -5.20
N ALA A 109 -22.87 -5.84 -5.54
CA ALA A 109 -21.76 -4.99 -5.10
C ALA A 109 -21.63 -4.93 -3.56
N THR A 110 -22.74 -4.92 -2.83
CA THR A 110 -22.73 -4.89 -1.36
C THR A 110 -22.09 -6.15 -0.78
N ARG A 111 -22.42 -7.30 -1.35
CA ARG A 111 -21.85 -8.59 -0.95
C ARG A 111 -20.36 -8.66 -1.28
N VAL A 112 -19.96 -8.18 -2.45
CA VAL A 112 -18.54 -8.11 -2.84
C VAL A 112 -17.76 -7.26 -1.82
N GLU A 113 -18.21 -6.04 -1.52
CA GLU A 113 -17.53 -5.15 -0.57
C GLU A 113 -17.47 -5.74 0.84
N ARG A 114 -18.54 -6.38 1.32
CA ARG A 114 -18.53 -7.08 2.62
C ARG A 114 -17.51 -8.22 2.64
N THR A 115 -17.42 -8.99 1.56
CA THR A 115 -16.47 -10.10 1.45
C THR A 115 -15.04 -9.59 1.42
N LEU A 116 -14.76 -8.54 0.64
CA LEU A 116 -13.46 -7.86 0.62
C LEU A 116 -13.08 -7.36 2.02
N ALA A 117 -13.98 -6.64 2.69
CA ALA A 117 -13.72 -6.12 4.03
C ALA A 117 -13.42 -7.24 5.06
N ALA A 118 -14.09 -8.38 4.96
CA ALA A 118 -13.91 -9.49 5.89
C ALA A 118 -12.62 -10.27 5.69
N TYR A 119 -12.16 -10.41 4.44
CA TYR A 119 -11.11 -11.38 4.12
C TYR A 119 -9.79 -10.76 3.64
N THR A 120 -9.78 -9.52 3.11
CA THR A 120 -8.56 -8.94 2.52
C THR A 120 -7.37 -8.96 3.48
N ALA A 121 -7.49 -8.36 4.65
CA ALA A 121 -6.38 -8.28 5.60
C ALA A 121 -5.92 -9.66 6.09
N ARG A 122 -6.88 -10.57 6.34
CA ARG A 122 -6.57 -11.95 6.76
C ARG A 122 -5.78 -12.71 5.70
N LEU A 123 -6.21 -12.62 4.43
CA LEU A 123 -5.52 -13.29 3.32
C LEU A 123 -4.19 -12.62 3.03
N SER A 124 -4.08 -11.29 3.07
CA SER A 124 -2.81 -10.59 2.96
C SER A 124 -1.80 -11.09 3.98
N LYS A 125 -2.22 -11.24 5.23
CA LYS A 125 -1.38 -11.79 6.32
C LYS A 125 -0.90 -13.20 6.02
N VAL A 126 -1.78 -14.08 5.53
CA VAL A 126 -1.45 -15.48 5.18
C VAL A 126 -0.44 -15.51 4.02
N ILE A 127 -0.68 -14.73 2.97
CA ILE A 127 0.19 -14.66 1.78
C ILE A 127 1.58 -14.15 2.17
N CYS A 128 1.66 -13.03 2.88
CA CYS A 128 2.93 -12.44 3.29
C CYS A 128 3.72 -13.39 4.21
N ARG A 129 3.04 -14.13 5.08
CA ARG A 129 3.68 -15.16 5.91
C ARG A 129 4.20 -16.33 5.07
N HIS A 130 3.43 -16.80 4.08
CA HIS A 130 3.84 -17.85 3.17
C HIS A 130 5.06 -17.44 2.34
N TRP A 131 5.15 -16.16 1.96
CA TRP A 131 6.30 -15.59 1.27
C TRP A 131 7.49 -15.30 2.20
N GLN A 132 7.39 -15.65 3.47
CA GLN A 132 8.43 -15.44 4.48
C GLN A 132 8.86 -13.98 4.62
N LEU A 133 7.95 -13.05 4.41
CA LEU A 133 8.20 -11.64 4.69
C LEU A 133 8.32 -11.42 6.21
N GLY A 134 9.14 -10.46 6.60
CA GLY A 134 9.41 -10.20 8.02
C GLY A 134 8.14 -9.94 8.83
N ASP A 135 8.15 -10.31 10.11
CA ASP A 135 6.98 -10.24 11.00
C ASP A 135 6.32 -8.85 11.03
N GLY A 136 7.10 -7.76 10.93
CA GLY A 136 6.58 -6.40 10.85
C GLY A 136 5.70 -6.16 9.63
N VAL A 137 6.07 -6.70 8.45
CA VAL A 137 5.25 -6.61 7.23
C VAL A 137 3.98 -7.43 7.39
N VAL A 138 4.10 -8.66 7.90
CA VAL A 138 2.97 -9.58 8.15
C VAL A 138 1.97 -8.96 9.14
N GLU A 139 2.45 -8.30 10.18
CA GLU A 139 1.63 -7.57 11.16
C GLU A 139 0.93 -6.38 10.48
N ALA A 140 1.68 -5.55 9.75
CA ALA A 140 1.15 -4.36 9.11
C ALA A 140 0.02 -4.65 8.12
N VAL A 141 0.19 -5.62 7.22
CA VAL A 141 -0.85 -5.99 6.25
C VAL A 141 -2.06 -6.63 6.92
N GLY A 142 -1.87 -7.29 8.07
CA GLY A 142 -2.95 -7.91 8.84
C GLY A 142 -3.83 -6.91 9.59
N HIS A 143 -3.33 -5.72 9.89
CA HIS A 143 -4.03 -4.68 10.66
C HIS A 143 -4.34 -3.41 9.86
N VAL A 144 -4.07 -3.38 8.56
CA VAL A 144 -4.24 -2.19 7.70
C VAL A 144 -5.65 -1.57 7.73
N THR A 145 -6.68 -2.35 8.05
CA THR A 145 -8.07 -1.89 8.17
C THR A 145 -8.55 -1.72 9.60
N ASP A 146 -7.70 -1.98 10.57
CA ASP A 146 -8.04 -1.93 11.99
C ASP A 146 -7.75 -0.54 12.58
N TRP A 147 -8.75 0.32 12.60
CA TRP A 147 -8.65 1.67 13.14
C TRP A 147 -8.44 1.70 14.67
N SER A 148 -8.71 0.59 15.35
CA SER A 148 -8.53 0.45 16.81
C SER A 148 -7.14 -0.07 17.19
N TYR A 149 -6.32 -0.46 16.20
CA TYR A 149 -4.99 -0.99 16.44
C TYR A 149 -4.13 -0.01 17.23
N GLU A 150 -3.58 -0.48 18.31
CA GLU A 150 -2.71 0.26 19.22
C GLU A 150 -1.63 -0.65 19.76
N VAL A 151 -0.41 -0.13 19.82
CA VAL A 151 0.71 -0.78 20.52
C VAL A 151 1.33 0.25 21.45
N GLU A 152 1.63 -0.18 22.66
CA GLU A 152 2.37 0.63 23.62
C GLU A 152 3.85 0.72 23.22
N GLY A 153 4.46 1.86 23.51
CA GLY A 153 5.90 2.08 23.30
C GLY A 153 6.26 2.66 21.93
N VAL A 154 7.25 2.05 21.28
CA VAL A 154 7.81 2.54 20.01
C VAL A 154 6.83 2.28 18.85
N ALA A 155 6.69 3.25 17.96
CA ALA A 155 5.89 3.12 16.76
C ALA A 155 6.32 1.92 15.91
N ARG A 156 5.36 1.18 15.39
CA ARG A 156 5.59 0.01 14.55
C ARG A 156 5.13 0.25 13.11
N LEU A 157 5.61 -0.58 12.23
CA LEU A 157 5.27 -0.54 10.80
C LEU A 157 3.75 -0.58 10.56
N ALA A 158 3.00 -1.33 11.35
CA ALA A 158 1.54 -1.43 11.25
C ALA A 158 0.85 -0.07 11.43
N GLU A 159 1.26 0.72 12.44
CA GLU A 159 0.70 2.05 12.69
C GLU A 159 0.98 3.00 11.52
N VAL A 160 2.20 2.93 10.94
CA VAL A 160 2.57 3.73 9.76
C VAL A 160 1.67 3.40 8.56
N VAL A 161 1.41 2.11 8.30
CA VAL A 161 0.57 1.66 7.18
C VAL A 161 -0.91 2.02 7.40
N ILE A 162 -1.41 1.94 8.64
CA ILE A 162 -2.76 2.37 9.00
C ILE A 162 -2.93 3.88 8.74
N CYS A 163 -1.98 4.71 9.21
CA CYS A 163 -1.97 6.15 8.93
C CYS A 163 -1.91 6.46 7.44
N ALA A 164 -1.08 5.73 6.70
CA ALA A 164 -0.95 5.89 5.26
C ALA A 164 -2.26 5.55 4.52
N ARG A 165 -2.92 4.47 4.91
CA ARG A 165 -4.24 4.12 4.38
C ARG A 165 -5.26 5.24 4.63
N TYR A 166 -5.30 5.80 5.82
CA TYR A 166 -6.19 6.90 6.16
C TYR A 166 -5.99 8.10 5.21
N HIS A 167 -4.74 8.55 5.05
CA HIS A 167 -4.41 9.68 4.16
C HIS A 167 -4.68 9.35 2.68
N SER A 168 -4.46 8.10 2.27
CA SER A 168 -4.81 7.63 0.93
C SER A 168 -6.33 7.75 0.66
N LEU A 169 -7.16 7.35 1.61
CA LEU A 169 -8.62 7.42 1.49
C LEU A 169 -9.13 8.88 1.48
N ILE A 170 -8.49 9.78 2.23
CA ILE A 170 -8.78 11.22 2.13
C ILE A 170 -8.47 11.72 0.72
N SER A 171 -7.31 11.38 0.18
CA SER A 171 -6.89 11.83 -1.15
C SER A 171 -7.82 11.32 -2.28
N LEU A 172 -8.48 10.18 -2.07
CA LEU A 172 -9.49 9.60 -2.96
C LEU A 172 -10.90 10.16 -2.74
N ARG A 173 -11.06 11.19 -1.93
CA ARG A 173 -12.37 11.79 -1.55
C ARG A 173 -13.34 10.81 -0.88
N LYS A 174 -12.83 9.75 -0.27
CA LYS A 174 -13.61 8.75 0.50
C LYS A 174 -13.74 9.14 1.99
N ALA A 175 -13.45 10.38 2.36
CA ALA A 175 -13.38 10.85 3.73
C ALA A 175 -14.70 10.70 4.54
N ARG A 176 -15.87 10.71 3.87
CA ARG A 176 -17.18 10.63 4.55
C ARG A 176 -17.40 9.32 5.32
N GLN A 177 -16.63 8.28 5.04
CA GLN A 177 -16.74 6.95 5.65
C GLN A 177 -15.63 6.69 6.68
N LEU A 178 -14.76 7.68 6.91
CA LEU A 178 -13.61 7.52 7.80
C LEU A 178 -13.98 7.95 9.24
N PRO A 179 -13.43 7.27 10.24
CA PRO A 179 -13.49 7.75 11.62
C PRO A 179 -12.73 9.08 11.73
N ARG A 180 -13.01 9.82 12.80
CA ARG A 180 -12.25 11.05 13.09
C ARG A 180 -10.79 10.69 13.40
N PRO A 181 -9.78 11.43 12.89
CA PRO A 181 -8.38 11.08 13.07
C PRO A 181 -7.99 10.94 14.54
N GLU A 182 -8.60 11.73 15.44
CA GLU A 182 -8.33 11.69 16.88
C GLU A 182 -8.78 10.36 17.54
N THR A 183 -9.68 9.63 16.89
CA THR A 183 -10.16 8.32 17.39
C THR A 183 -9.30 7.15 16.91
N ILE A 184 -8.38 7.40 15.98
CA ILE A 184 -7.50 6.38 15.41
C ILE A 184 -6.22 6.33 16.23
N LYS A 185 -6.08 5.26 16.99
CA LYS A 185 -4.93 5.09 17.91
C LYS A 185 -3.57 5.17 17.21
N ALA A 186 -3.46 4.57 16.02
CA ALA A 186 -2.25 4.61 15.21
C ALA A 186 -1.79 6.04 14.84
N MET A 187 -2.70 7.03 14.83
CA MET A 187 -2.34 8.42 14.49
C MET A 187 -1.40 9.09 15.48
N ARG A 188 -1.31 8.57 16.70
CA ARG A 188 -0.35 9.06 17.71
C ARG A 188 1.09 9.12 17.23
N ILE A 189 1.49 8.29 16.28
CA ILE A 189 2.85 8.30 15.71
C ILE A 189 3.20 9.60 14.97
N LEU A 190 2.19 10.36 14.55
CA LEU A 190 2.33 11.67 13.90
C LEU A 190 2.37 12.84 14.91
N GLY A 191 2.33 12.54 16.22
CA GLY A 191 2.29 13.52 17.30
C GLY A 191 0.90 13.68 17.91
N THR A 192 0.76 14.62 18.85
CA THR A 192 -0.46 14.79 19.66
C THR A 192 -1.63 15.42 18.88
N ALA A 193 -1.37 16.06 17.73
CA ALA A 193 -2.39 16.67 16.90
C ALA A 193 -2.12 16.37 15.42
N VAL A 194 -3.05 15.64 14.79
CA VAL A 194 -3.07 15.48 13.34
C VAL A 194 -3.85 16.65 12.76
N THR A 195 -3.13 17.70 12.33
CA THR A 195 -3.75 18.87 11.73
C THR A 195 -4.07 18.65 10.25
N PRO A 196 -5.02 19.40 9.68
CA PRO A 196 -5.28 19.36 8.24
C PRO A 196 -4.03 19.70 7.42
N GLU A 197 -3.19 20.63 7.89
CA GLU A 197 -1.96 21.06 7.25
C GLU A 197 -0.96 19.90 7.18
N LEU A 198 -0.73 19.19 8.29
CA LEU A 198 0.15 18.02 8.33
C LEU A 198 -0.34 16.93 7.37
N SER A 199 -1.64 16.67 7.34
CA SER A 199 -2.25 15.70 6.41
C SER A 199 -2.04 16.11 4.95
N MET A 200 -2.20 17.40 4.63
CA MET A 200 -1.99 17.91 3.28
C MET A 200 -0.51 17.85 2.87
N ASP A 201 0.41 18.09 3.78
CA ASP A 201 1.86 17.98 3.50
C ASP A 201 2.25 16.54 3.22
N ILE A 202 1.76 15.58 4.01
CA ILE A 202 1.98 14.15 3.76
C ILE A 202 1.44 13.75 2.38
N ILE A 203 0.22 14.16 2.03
CA ILE A 203 -0.41 13.86 0.74
C ILE A 203 0.38 14.50 -0.40
N ARG A 204 0.85 15.74 -0.25
CA ARG A 204 1.63 16.46 -1.27
C ARG A 204 2.97 15.78 -1.54
N GLU A 205 3.71 15.41 -0.50
CA GLU A 205 4.99 14.70 -0.64
C GLU A 205 4.80 13.30 -1.24
N ALA A 206 3.76 12.59 -0.82
CA ALA A 206 3.46 11.27 -1.36
C ALA A 206 3.09 11.33 -2.86
N ARG A 207 2.51 12.44 -3.35
CA ARG A 207 2.04 12.57 -4.73
C ARG A 207 3.14 12.34 -5.76
N ALA A 208 4.30 12.98 -5.59
CA ALA A 208 5.43 12.79 -6.49
C ALA A 208 5.88 11.32 -6.55
N ARG A 209 5.88 10.64 -5.41
CA ARG A 209 6.25 9.23 -5.30
C ARG A 209 5.17 8.31 -5.89
N ILE A 210 3.90 8.65 -5.71
CA ILE A 210 2.76 7.95 -6.33
C ILE A 210 2.87 8.03 -7.85
N ASP A 211 3.05 9.22 -8.41
CA ASP A 211 3.13 9.45 -9.86
C ASP A 211 4.28 8.63 -10.48
N ALA A 212 5.43 8.60 -9.81
CA ALA A 212 6.58 7.84 -10.28
C ALA A 212 6.36 6.31 -10.23
N LEU A 213 5.76 5.79 -9.17
CA LEU A 213 5.43 4.36 -9.08
C LEU A 213 4.35 3.96 -10.10
N GLN A 214 3.35 4.81 -10.33
CA GLN A 214 2.33 4.56 -11.36
C GLN A 214 2.93 4.54 -12.77
N GLN A 215 3.84 5.46 -13.09
CA GLN A 215 4.55 5.44 -14.37
C GLN A 215 5.42 4.19 -14.55
N ALA A 216 5.96 3.65 -13.48
CA ALA A 216 6.74 2.40 -13.54
C ALA A 216 5.86 1.16 -13.78
N LEU A 217 4.56 1.23 -13.48
CA LEU A 217 3.60 0.12 -13.63
C LEU A 217 2.83 0.17 -14.97
N THR A 218 2.89 1.27 -15.71
CA THR A 218 2.33 1.41 -17.07
C THR A 218 3.33 0.96 -18.13
#